data_59de977aa226b62835d4e58ee16e1971
#
_entry.id   59de977aa226b62835d4e58ee16e1971
#
_cell.length_a   1.000
_cell.length_b   1.000
_cell.length_c   1.000
_cell.angle_alpha   90.00
_cell.angle_beta   90.00
_cell.angle_gamma   90.00
#
_symmetry.space_group_name_H-M   'P 1'
#
loop_
_entity.id
_entity.type
_entity.pdbx_description
1 polymer ?
#
loop_
_entity_poly.entity_id
_entity_poly.type
_entity_poly.pdbx_seq_one_letter_code
_entity_poly.pdbx_strand_id
1 'polypeptide(L)'
;MDAKEEGVRTALLEVTDLHASYGGVRALRGVSLTVREGEILAVLGNNGAGKSTLMRAISSTLSLQGGTVTGGTIRLRDRDLAGLDPAAIVRAGVVQVPEGRRIFGDLTVDENLRAGTFGRIGRKGVGAAHERVLDLFPRLAERRHQHGALLSGGEQQMLAIGRALMSDPKVLLLDEPSLGLAPQLVDKIGEIIKHINEQGTSVVLVEQNAAVALSIAHRAVVLEVGQVGLSGSASELSASHEVRERYLGIAGEEDIKKVTAEPIKRVTTSKREPKLLAVEDVTVRFGGLEALSDVSLRVEPGTTHAIIGPNGAGKSTLLNVLTGVYRASAGRVTYGDDTLTSLRPPQIARLRISRTFQNLALSPTASVRQNLLLGRHRLSRAGFVTAGLRLPSARKELAEQERIVDGIAALWGVDAALDAPMGSLPYGVRKRAEVARAICAEPDLLLLDEPVAGMNADESAEMARSIVQSREALGVSVVVVEHDMPFVMGLADRVTVLDFGRVIADGSPHDVQHDPEVLRAYLGFAEGSQEPQP
;
A
#
# COMPACT_ATOMS: atom_id res chain seq x y z
N MET A 1 -35.54 25.83 -9.15
CA MET A 1 -36.60 24.84 -9.19
C MET A 1 -36.00 23.66 -9.93
N ASP A 2 -35.43 22.74 -9.20
CA ASP A 2 -35.94 21.43 -8.85
C ASP A 2 -35.01 20.75 -7.82
N ALA A 3 -35.32 20.96 -6.56
CA ALA A 3 -34.86 20.08 -5.48
C ALA A 3 -35.83 18.89 -5.48
N LYS A 4 -35.55 17.86 -6.29
CA LYS A 4 -36.30 16.59 -6.28
C LYS A 4 -35.59 15.60 -5.35
N GLU A 5 -36.26 15.40 -4.21
CA GLU A 5 -36.41 14.15 -3.46
C GLU A 5 -35.13 13.33 -3.21
N GLU A 6 -34.34 13.72 -2.22
CA GLU A 6 -33.65 12.74 -1.37
C GLU A 6 -34.74 11.99 -0.56
N GLY A 7 -35.27 10.94 -1.14
CA GLY A 7 -36.07 9.97 -0.40
C GLY A 7 -35.26 9.47 0.77
N VAL A 8 -35.79 9.59 1.99
CA VAL A 8 -35.15 9.12 3.22
C VAL A 8 -34.86 7.62 3.08
N ARG A 9 -33.67 7.26 2.58
CA ARG A 9 -33.23 5.85 2.50
C ARG A 9 -33.15 5.31 3.92
N THR A 10 -33.80 4.19 4.20
CA THR A 10 -33.81 3.54 5.52
C THR A 10 -32.44 3.01 5.89
N ALA A 11 -32.05 3.10 7.16
CA ALA A 11 -30.83 2.51 7.67
C ALA A 11 -30.90 0.98 7.51
N LEU A 12 -29.87 0.40 6.89
CA LEU A 12 -29.76 -1.04 6.67
C LEU A 12 -28.73 -1.69 7.61
N LEU A 13 -27.52 -1.12 7.69
CA LEU A 13 -26.46 -1.54 8.60
C LEU A 13 -26.07 -0.37 9.48
N GLU A 14 -26.10 -0.56 10.79
CA GLU A 14 -25.72 0.45 11.78
C GLU A 14 -24.58 -0.08 12.63
N VAL A 15 -23.53 0.71 12.75
CA VAL A 15 -22.41 0.52 13.66
C VAL A 15 -22.41 1.68 14.63
N THR A 16 -22.46 1.39 15.94
CA THR A 16 -22.56 2.43 16.97
C THR A 16 -21.50 2.22 18.02
N ASP A 17 -20.67 3.25 18.23
CA ASP A 17 -19.62 3.30 19.26
C ASP A 17 -18.73 2.04 19.28
N LEU A 18 -18.31 1.57 18.10
CA LEU A 18 -17.56 0.34 17.95
C LEU A 18 -16.12 0.47 18.40
N HIS A 19 -15.73 -0.38 19.35
CA HIS A 19 -14.36 -0.48 19.85
C HIS A 19 -13.79 -1.86 19.54
N ALA A 20 -12.54 -1.92 19.05
CA ALA A 20 -11.86 -3.17 18.76
C ALA A 20 -10.35 -3.07 19.03
N SER A 21 -9.73 -4.16 19.43
CA SER A 21 -8.31 -4.22 19.77
C SER A 21 -7.65 -5.52 19.32
N TYR A 22 -6.33 -5.46 19.11
CA TYR A 22 -5.42 -6.59 18.94
C TYR A 22 -4.45 -6.59 20.12
N GLY A 23 -4.67 -7.48 21.09
CA GLY A 23 -3.92 -7.44 22.35
C GLY A 23 -4.06 -6.08 23.04
N GLY A 24 -2.95 -5.39 23.30
CA GLY A 24 -2.94 -4.06 23.92
C GLY A 24 -3.21 -2.88 22.98
N VAL A 25 -3.29 -3.11 21.66
CA VAL A 25 -3.43 -2.02 20.68
C VAL A 25 -4.89 -1.81 20.33
N ARG A 26 -5.43 -0.62 20.63
CA ARG A 26 -6.79 -0.22 20.24
C ARG A 26 -6.81 0.20 18.77
N ALA A 27 -7.43 -0.62 17.92
CA ALA A 27 -7.54 -0.37 16.48
C ALA A 27 -8.81 0.41 16.10
N LEU A 28 -9.91 0.28 16.86
CA LEU A 28 -11.11 1.10 16.72
C LEU A 28 -11.45 1.73 18.08
N ARG A 29 -11.88 2.99 18.06
CA ARG A 29 -12.04 3.84 19.24
C ARG A 29 -13.37 4.60 19.21
N GLY A 30 -14.50 3.88 19.13
CA GLY A 30 -15.83 4.48 19.10
C GLY A 30 -16.30 4.84 17.68
N VAL A 31 -16.05 3.95 16.72
CA VAL A 31 -16.49 4.15 15.33
C VAL A 31 -18.00 4.02 15.23
N SER A 32 -18.66 5.06 14.67
CA SER A 32 -20.09 5.04 14.36
C SER A 32 -20.31 5.38 12.89
N LEU A 33 -21.09 4.55 12.19
CA LEU A 33 -21.49 4.78 10.81
C LEU A 33 -22.81 4.07 10.51
N THR A 34 -23.48 4.53 9.46
CA THR A 34 -24.73 3.95 8.96
C THR A 34 -24.65 3.76 7.46
N VAL A 35 -25.00 2.56 6.99
CA VAL A 35 -25.21 2.24 5.57
C VAL A 35 -26.70 2.18 5.31
N ARG A 36 -27.18 2.91 4.31
CA ARG A 36 -28.58 2.95 3.92
C ARG A 36 -28.89 1.92 2.83
N GLU A 37 -30.15 1.57 2.66
CA GLU A 37 -30.56 0.67 1.57
C GLU A 37 -30.24 1.27 0.20
N GLY A 38 -29.62 0.47 -0.69
CA GLY A 38 -29.18 0.90 -2.01
C GLY A 38 -28.10 2.00 -1.99
N GLU A 39 -27.31 2.08 -0.91
CA GLU A 39 -26.20 3.03 -0.80
C GLU A 39 -24.87 2.36 -1.09
N ILE A 40 -23.97 3.07 -1.75
CA ILE A 40 -22.53 2.80 -1.74
C ILE A 40 -21.92 3.77 -0.73
N LEU A 41 -21.43 3.26 0.41
CA LEU A 41 -20.69 4.01 1.41
C LEU A 41 -19.20 3.72 1.25
N ALA A 42 -18.40 4.73 0.95
CA ALA A 42 -16.94 4.61 0.98
C ALA A 42 -16.40 4.78 2.40
N VAL A 43 -15.41 3.97 2.77
CA VAL A 43 -14.62 4.10 4.00
C VAL A 43 -13.19 4.38 3.60
N LEU A 44 -12.78 5.62 3.74
CA LEU A 44 -11.47 6.14 3.39
C LEU A 44 -10.58 6.22 4.63
N GLY A 45 -9.29 6.35 4.47
CA GLY A 45 -8.32 6.51 5.56
C GLY A 45 -6.95 5.96 5.19
N ASN A 46 -5.91 6.48 5.82
CA ASN A 46 -4.55 6.01 5.63
C ASN A 46 -4.35 4.57 6.13
N ASN A 47 -3.22 3.97 5.80
CA ASN A 47 -2.86 2.66 6.32
C ASN A 47 -2.78 2.73 7.86
N GLY A 48 -3.34 1.71 8.53
CA GLY A 48 -3.44 1.70 9.98
C GLY A 48 -4.63 2.49 10.57
N ALA A 49 -5.43 3.19 9.76
CA ALA A 49 -6.61 3.94 10.25
C ALA A 49 -7.72 3.06 10.86
N GLY A 50 -7.68 1.73 10.66
CA GLY A 50 -8.66 0.80 11.20
C GLY A 50 -9.68 0.26 10.19
N LYS A 51 -9.55 0.58 8.89
CA LYS A 51 -10.50 0.18 7.82
C LYS A 51 -10.76 -1.32 7.78
N SER A 52 -9.71 -2.13 7.60
CA SER A 52 -9.85 -3.60 7.55
C SER A 52 -10.27 -4.19 8.89
N THR A 53 -9.95 -3.53 10.02
CA THR A 53 -10.45 -3.93 11.34
C THR A 53 -11.95 -3.73 11.44
N LEU A 54 -12.48 -2.60 10.93
CA LEU A 54 -13.92 -2.33 10.85
C LEU A 54 -14.63 -3.39 10.00
N MET A 55 -14.11 -3.71 8.81
CA MET A 55 -14.67 -4.73 7.93
C MET A 55 -14.71 -6.11 8.60
N ARG A 56 -13.63 -6.50 9.28
CA ARG A 56 -13.54 -7.76 10.04
C ARG A 56 -14.45 -7.79 11.26
N ALA A 57 -14.65 -6.67 11.93
CA ALA A 57 -15.60 -6.58 13.03
C ALA A 57 -17.05 -6.78 12.54
N ILE A 58 -17.44 -6.12 11.44
CA ILE A 58 -18.77 -6.26 10.84
C ILE A 58 -19.02 -7.69 10.34
N SER A 59 -18.03 -8.32 9.72
CA SER A 59 -18.11 -9.70 9.20
C SER A 59 -17.86 -10.78 10.26
N SER A 60 -17.62 -10.39 11.52
CA SER A 60 -17.27 -11.31 12.65
C SER A 60 -16.01 -12.16 12.41
N THR A 61 -15.11 -11.72 11.52
CA THR A 61 -13.85 -12.43 11.21
C THR A 61 -12.64 -11.90 12.02
N LEU A 62 -12.85 -10.88 12.86
CA LEU A 62 -11.79 -10.22 13.63
C LEU A 62 -11.04 -11.19 14.56
N SER A 63 -11.76 -12.10 15.20
CA SER A 63 -11.20 -13.10 16.12
C SER A 63 -10.25 -14.07 15.44
N LEU A 64 -10.44 -14.36 14.14
CA LEU A 64 -9.55 -15.22 13.35
C LEU A 64 -8.15 -14.63 13.17
N GLN A 65 -8.01 -13.32 13.42
CA GLN A 65 -6.75 -12.57 13.33
C GLN A 65 -6.23 -12.16 14.72
N GLY A 66 -6.78 -12.72 15.80
CA GLY A 66 -6.39 -12.41 17.19
C GLY A 66 -6.92 -11.07 17.69
N GLY A 67 -7.89 -10.45 17.01
CA GLY A 67 -8.57 -9.24 17.46
C GLY A 67 -9.86 -9.53 18.22
N THR A 68 -10.31 -8.55 18.99
CA THR A 68 -11.53 -8.63 19.82
C THR A 68 -12.32 -7.33 19.72
N VAL A 69 -13.64 -7.44 19.54
CA VAL A 69 -14.56 -6.32 19.74
C VAL A 69 -14.74 -6.11 21.24
N THR A 70 -14.43 -4.91 21.72
CA THR A 70 -14.40 -4.58 23.16
C THR A 70 -15.57 -3.68 23.59
N GLY A 71 -16.37 -3.17 22.65
CA GLY A 71 -17.55 -2.35 22.92
C GLY A 71 -18.28 -1.94 21.66
N GLY A 72 -19.46 -1.37 21.82
CA GLY A 72 -20.33 -0.93 20.75
C GLY A 72 -21.29 -1.99 20.24
N THR A 73 -22.08 -1.65 19.22
CA THR A 73 -23.08 -2.51 18.60
C THR A 73 -22.99 -2.49 17.08
N ILE A 74 -23.35 -3.62 16.46
CA ILE A 74 -23.47 -3.76 15.01
C ILE A 74 -24.83 -4.37 14.72
N ARG A 75 -25.70 -3.66 13.99
CA ARG A 75 -27.05 -4.08 13.68
C ARG A 75 -27.33 -4.08 12.19
N LEU A 76 -28.02 -5.12 11.71
CA LEU A 76 -28.56 -5.16 10.35
C LEU A 76 -30.08 -5.04 10.46
N ARG A 77 -30.64 -3.87 10.13
CA ARG A 77 -32.01 -3.48 10.50
C ARG A 77 -32.25 -3.72 12.00
N ASP A 78 -33.27 -4.49 12.34
CA ASP A 78 -33.61 -4.79 13.73
C ASP A 78 -32.78 -5.92 14.37
N ARG A 79 -31.92 -6.57 13.59
CA ARG A 79 -31.13 -7.73 14.06
C ARG A 79 -29.76 -7.30 14.57
N ASP A 80 -29.47 -7.62 15.83
CA ASP A 80 -28.12 -7.50 16.37
C ASP A 80 -27.21 -8.59 15.77
N LEU A 81 -26.02 -8.18 15.32
CA LEU A 81 -25.00 -9.05 14.75
C LEU A 81 -23.91 -9.42 15.77
N ALA A 82 -23.91 -8.82 16.97
CA ALA A 82 -22.92 -9.08 17.99
C ALA A 82 -22.92 -10.56 18.40
N GLY A 83 -21.73 -11.15 18.52
CA GLY A 83 -21.56 -12.55 18.95
C GLY A 83 -21.99 -13.62 17.93
N LEU A 84 -22.46 -13.24 16.75
CA LEU A 84 -22.72 -14.19 15.67
C LEU A 84 -21.40 -14.70 15.07
N ASP A 85 -21.38 -15.97 14.67
CA ASP A 85 -20.28 -16.53 13.89
C ASP A 85 -20.28 -15.99 12.44
N PRO A 86 -19.14 -16.04 11.71
CA PRO A 86 -19.07 -15.54 10.34
C PRO A 86 -20.11 -16.15 9.39
N ALA A 87 -20.46 -17.43 9.54
CA ALA A 87 -21.46 -18.09 8.71
C ALA A 87 -22.88 -17.54 9.00
N ALA A 88 -23.18 -17.20 10.27
CA ALA A 88 -24.45 -16.56 10.65
C ALA A 88 -24.54 -15.13 10.10
N ILE A 89 -23.44 -14.38 10.04
CA ILE A 89 -23.35 -13.05 9.41
C ILE A 89 -23.68 -13.16 7.92
N VAL A 90 -23.06 -14.12 7.21
CA VAL A 90 -23.36 -14.37 5.78
C VAL A 90 -24.84 -14.73 5.59
N ARG A 91 -25.41 -15.58 6.44
CA ARG A 91 -26.85 -15.93 6.42
C ARG A 91 -27.75 -14.74 6.72
N ALA A 92 -27.31 -13.76 7.49
CA ALA A 92 -28.04 -12.52 7.73
C ALA A 92 -28.08 -11.62 6.48
N GLY A 93 -27.12 -11.80 5.57
CA GLY A 93 -27.01 -11.06 4.31
C GLY A 93 -25.84 -10.06 4.27
N VAL A 94 -24.87 -10.18 5.15
CA VAL A 94 -23.63 -9.38 5.10
C VAL A 94 -22.49 -10.27 4.62
N VAL A 95 -21.86 -9.94 3.51
CA VAL A 95 -20.80 -10.75 2.88
C VAL A 95 -19.59 -9.88 2.63
N GLN A 96 -18.41 -10.36 3.02
CA GLN A 96 -17.13 -9.67 2.80
C GLN A 96 -16.33 -10.30 1.66
N VAL A 97 -15.80 -9.45 0.80
CA VAL A 97 -14.67 -9.74 -0.09
C VAL A 97 -13.43 -9.14 0.57
N PRO A 98 -12.58 -9.95 1.20
CA PRO A 98 -11.41 -9.46 1.92
C PRO A 98 -10.29 -9.07 0.95
N GLU A 99 -9.37 -8.25 1.45
CA GLU A 99 -8.11 -7.91 0.78
C GLU A 99 -7.34 -9.16 0.31
N GLY A 100 -6.67 -9.06 -0.83
CA GLY A 100 -5.84 -10.15 -1.39
C GLY A 100 -6.65 -11.24 -2.09
N ARG A 101 -7.90 -10.94 -2.51
CA ARG A 101 -8.78 -11.77 -3.37
C ARG A 101 -9.25 -13.06 -2.71
N ARG A 102 -8.39 -13.80 -2.01
CA ARG A 102 -8.68 -15.03 -1.25
C ARG A 102 -9.53 -16.04 -2.03
N ILE A 103 -9.22 -16.25 -3.32
CA ILE A 103 -9.82 -17.29 -4.14
C ILE A 103 -9.22 -18.67 -3.81
N PHE A 104 -9.94 -19.72 -4.13
CA PHE A 104 -9.42 -21.09 -4.07
C PHE A 104 -8.70 -21.40 -5.39
N GLY A 105 -7.36 -21.31 -5.39
CA GLY A 105 -6.54 -21.42 -6.61
C GLY A 105 -6.67 -22.75 -7.31
N ASP A 106 -6.79 -23.83 -6.55
CA ASP A 106 -6.90 -25.21 -7.05
C ASP A 106 -8.31 -25.57 -7.53
N LEU A 107 -9.31 -24.75 -7.25
CA LEU A 107 -10.67 -24.92 -7.75
C LEU A 107 -10.86 -24.16 -9.06
N THR A 108 -11.72 -24.67 -9.91
CA THR A 108 -12.18 -23.99 -11.13
C THR A 108 -13.01 -22.72 -10.78
N VAL A 109 -13.25 -21.87 -11.76
CA VAL A 109 -14.15 -20.72 -11.63
C VAL A 109 -15.53 -21.17 -11.13
N ASP A 110 -16.14 -22.17 -11.78
CA ASP A 110 -17.45 -22.72 -11.39
C ASP A 110 -17.44 -23.25 -9.94
N GLU A 111 -16.42 -23.96 -9.52
CA GLU A 111 -16.30 -24.48 -8.15
C GLU A 111 -16.11 -23.35 -7.13
N ASN A 112 -15.31 -22.33 -7.45
CA ASN A 112 -15.19 -21.14 -6.64
C ASN A 112 -16.54 -20.43 -6.44
N LEU A 113 -17.31 -20.24 -7.52
CA LEU A 113 -18.62 -19.63 -7.45
C LEU A 113 -19.59 -20.47 -6.61
N ARG A 114 -19.60 -21.80 -6.82
CA ARG A 114 -20.42 -22.72 -6.00
C ARG A 114 -20.06 -22.66 -4.51
N ALA A 115 -18.77 -22.51 -4.17
CA ALA A 115 -18.36 -22.34 -2.76
C ALA A 115 -19.02 -21.12 -2.11
N GLY A 116 -19.31 -20.04 -2.84
CA GLY A 116 -20.06 -18.88 -2.36
C GLY A 116 -21.50 -19.18 -1.92
N THR A 117 -22.06 -20.32 -2.31
CA THR A 117 -23.45 -20.69 -1.93
C THR A 117 -23.58 -21.32 -0.54
N PHE A 118 -22.49 -21.72 0.11
CA PHE A 118 -22.53 -22.40 1.42
C PHE A 118 -23.11 -21.54 2.55
N GLY A 119 -23.08 -20.21 2.42
CA GLY A 119 -23.72 -19.28 3.36
C GLY A 119 -25.23 -19.13 3.18
N ARG A 120 -25.79 -19.62 2.07
CA ARG A 120 -27.19 -19.39 1.68
C ARG A 120 -28.13 -20.41 2.33
N ILE A 121 -29.30 -19.94 2.77
CA ILE A 121 -30.36 -20.81 3.25
C ILE A 121 -31.14 -21.39 2.06
N GLY A 122 -30.93 -22.68 1.76
CA GLY A 122 -31.66 -23.42 0.74
C GLY A 122 -31.04 -23.36 -0.68
N ARG A 123 -31.47 -24.32 -1.52
CA ARG A 123 -31.00 -24.47 -2.92
C ARG A 123 -31.78 -23.64 -3.95
N LYS A 124 -32.90 -23.04 -3.55
CA LYS A 124 -33.72 -22.24 -4.48
C LYS A 124 -32.95 -20.98 -4.92
N GLY A 125 -32.88 -20.75 -6.23
CA GLY A 125 -32.24 -19.56 -6.81
C GLY A 125 -30.73 -19.61 -6.97
N VAL A 126 -30.04 -20.74 -6.62
CA VAL A 126 -28.59 -20.88 -6.85
C VAL A 126 -28.27 -20.79 -8.35
N GLY A 127 -29.06 -21.44 -9.21
CA GLY A 127 -28.88 -21.37 -10.67
C GLY A 127 -29.02 -19.93 -11.20
N ALA A 128 -30.08 -19.23 -10.78
CA ALA A 128 -30.29 -17.83 -11.17
C ALA A 128 -29.18 -16.89 -10.66
N ALA A 129 -28.68 -17.10 -9.43
CA ALA A 129 -27.54 -16.33 -8.93
C ALA A 129 -26.27 -16.62 -9.74
N HIS A 130 -26.04 -17.88 -10.11
CA HIS A 130 -24.89 -18.28 -10.93
C HIS A 130 -24.94 -17.66 -12.33
N GLU A 131 -26.11 -17.69 -12.99
CA GLU A 131 -26.30 -17.05 -14.30
C GLU A 131 -26.07 -15.53 -14.19
N ARG A 132 -26.70 -14.83 -13.22
CA ARG A 132 -26.45 -13.40 -13.00
C ARG A 132 -24.97 -13.05 -12.82
N VAL A 133 -24.22 -13.87 -12.08
CA VAL A 133 -22.79 -13.65 -11.87
C VAL A 133 -22.01 -13.85 -13.17
N LEU A 134 -22.34 -14.85 -13.98
CA LEU A 134 -21.68 -15.07 -15.26
C LEU A 134 -22.03 -13.99 -16.29
N ASP A 135 -23.25 -13.47 -16.27
CA ASP A 135 -23.68 -12.33 -17.09
C ASP A 135 -22.92 -11.04 -16.69
N LEU A 136 -22.76 -10.82 -15.39
CA LEU A 136 -21.98 -9.68 -14.86
C LEU A 136 -20.49 -9.79 -15.19
N PHE A 137 -19.96 -11.01 -15.27
CA PHE A 137 -18.55 -11.30 -15.53
C PHE A 137 -18.34 -12.20 -16.76
N PRO A 138 -18.54 -11.71 -18.01
CA PRO A 138 -18.43 -12.55 -19.22
C PRO A 138 -17.08 -13.27 -19.35
N ARG A 139 -15.99 -12.65 -18.88
CA ARG A 139 -14.66 -13.28 -18.86
C ARG A 139 -14.59 -14.51 -17.96
N LEU A 140 -15.33 -14.54 -16.86
CA LEU A 140 -15.44 -15.72 -16.01
C LEU A 140 -16.27 -16.81 -16.69
N ALA A 141 -17.33 -16.43 -17.43
CA ALA A 141 -18.15 -17.36 -18.20
C ALA A 141 -17.31 -18.09 -19.27
N GLU A 142 -16.43 -17.37 -20.01
CA GLU A 142 -15.49 -17.94 -20.98
C GLU A 142 -14.50 -18.94 -20.35
N ARG A 143 -14.17 -18.75 -19.07
CA ARG A 143 -13.11 -19.49 -18.36
C ARG A 143 -13.65 -20.35 -17.21
N ARG A 144 -14.94 -20.68 -17.22
CA ARG A 144 -15.63 -21.38 -16.12
C ARG A 144 -14.98 -22.67 -15.63
N HIS A 145 -14.28 -23.37 -16.51
CA HIS A 145 -13.58 -24.64 -16.22
C HIS A 145 -12.08 -24.43 -15.92
N GLN A 146 -11.57 -23.21 -15.98
CA GLN A 146 -10.17 -22.90 -15.67
C GLN A 146 -9.97 -22.78 -14.18
N HIS A 147 -8.82 -23.27 -13.66
CA HIS A 147 -8.44 -23.11 -12.26
C HIS A 147 -8.18 -21.64 -11.89
N GLY A 148 -8.61 -21.24 -10.69
CA GLY A 148 -8.48 -19.87 -10.20
C GLY A 148 -7.05 -19.35 -10.18
N ALA A 149 -6.06 -20.20 -9.90
CA ALA A 149 -4.65 -19.81 -9.90
C ALA A 149 -4.13 -19.38 -11.29
N LEU A 150 -4.78 -19.80 -12.38
CA LEU A 150 -4.38 -19.48 -13.75
C LEU A 150 -5.04 -18.20 -14.30
N LEU A 151 -5.91 -17.57 -13.52
CA LEU A 151 -6.56 -16.32 -13.88
C LEU A 151 -5.62 -15.13 -13.68
N SER A 152 -5.78 -14.10 -14.50
CA SER A 152 -5.13 -12.80 -14.27
C SER A 152 -5.60 -12.16 -12.95
N GLY A 153 -4.84 -11.20 -12.42
CA GLY A 153 -5.20 -10.53 -11.17
C GLY A 153 -6.60 -9.88 -11.18
N GLY A 154 -7.00 -9.28 -12.29
CA GLY A 154 -8.34 -8.71 -12.43
C GLY A 154 -9.43 -9.77 -12.50
N GLU A 155 -9.21 -10.88 -13.20
CA GLU A 155 -10.15 -12.00 -13.27
C GLU A 155 -10.31 -12.68 -11.90
N GLN A 156 -9.22 -12.79 -11.12
CA GLN A 156 -9.27 -13.28 -9.74
C GLN A 156 -10.10 -12.37 -8.84
N GLN A 157 -10.00 -11.05 -9.02
CA GLN A 157 -10.82 -10.08 -8.29
C GLN A 157 -12.30 -10.20 -8.66
N MET A 158 -12.60 -10.30 -9.96
CA MET A 158 -13.96 -10.55 -10.45
C MET A 158 -14.52 -11.86 -9.88
N LEU A 159 -13.69 -12.92 -9.80
CA LEU A 159 -14.08 -14.21 -9.21
C LEU A 159 -14.37 -14.08 -7.71
N ALA A 160 -13.58 -13.32 -6.96
CA ALA A 160 -13.81 -13.09 -5.53
C ALA A 160 -15.13 -12.34 -5.28
N ILE A 161 -15.41 -11.29 -6.08
CA ILE A 161 -16.69 -10.55 -6.03
C ILE A 161 -17.85 -11.47 -6.46
N GLY A 162 -17.71 -12.18 -7.57
CA GLY A 162 -18.71 -13.12 -8.07
C GLY A 162 -19.06 -14.19 -7.05
N ARG A 163 -18.06 -14.76 -6.37
CA ARG A 163 -18.26 -15.72 -5.27
C ARG A 163 -19.08 -15.12 -4.11
N ALA A 164 -18.83 -13.88 -3.73
CA ALA A 164 -19.60 -13.20 -2.70
C ALA A 164 -21.07 -12.99 -3.13
N LEU A 165 -21.31 -12.61 -4.38
CA LEU A 165 -22.64 -12.40 -4.93
C LEU A 165 -23.48 -13.69 -5.01
N MET A 166 -22.86 -14.87 -5.07
CA MET A 166 -23.56 -16.16 -5.02
C MET A 166 -24.39 -16.34 -3.73
N SER A 167 -24.04 -15.62 -2.65
CA SER A 167 -24.80 -15.62 -1.39
C SER A 167 -26.01 -14.70 -1.40
N ASP A 168 -26.24 -13.90 -2.47
CA ASP A 168 -27.31 -12.92 -2.60
C ASP A 168 -27.29 -11.89 -1.43
N PRO A 169 -26.19 -11.13 -1.27
CA PRO A 169 -26.01 -10.27 -0.10
C PRO A 169 -26.94 -9.05 -0.11
N LYS A 170 -27.38 -8.62 1.08
CA LYS A 170 -28.03 -7.31 1.29
C LYS A 170 -26.97 -6.20 1.40
N VAL A 171 -25.85 -6.54 2.06
CA VAL A 171 -24.67 -5.67 2.24
C VAL A 171 -23.44 -6.42 1.77
N LEU A 172 -22.75 -5.85 0.78
CA LEU A 172 -21.46 -6.34 0.29
C LEU A 172 -20.36 -5.46 0.83
N LEU A 173 -19.42 -6.06 1.58
CA LEU A 173 -18.24 -5.41 2.13
C LEU A 173 -17.06 -5.68 1.19
N LEU A 174 -16.48 -4.66 0.58
CA LEU A 174 -15.33 -4.74 -0.33
C LEU A 174 -14.11 -4.09 0.32
N ASP A 175 -13.05 -4.88 0.56
CA ASP A 175 -11.82 -4.41 1.20
C ASP A 175 -10.71 -4.29 0.14
N GLU A 176 -10.43 -3.05 -0.28
CA GLU A 176 -9.46 -2.66 -1.30
C GLU A 176 -9.56 -3.47 -2.62
N PRO A 177 -10.74 -3.49 -3.27
CA PRO A 177 -10.96 -4.31 -4.46
C PRO A 177 -10.13 -3.88 -5.67
N SER A 178 -9.61 -2.67 -5.71
CA SER A 178 -8.76 -2.13 -6.79
C SER A 178 -7.26 -2.43 -6.58
N LEU A 179 -6.86 -2.92 -5.42
CA LEU A 179 -5.46 -3.09 -5.04
C LEU A 179 -4.69 -4.00 -6.02
N GLY A 180 -3.60 -3.47 -6.58
CA GLY A 180 -2.72 -4.20 -7.50
C GLY A 180 -3.36 -4.54 -8.85
N LEU A 181 -4.37 -3.80 -9.28
CA LEU A 181 -4.97 -3.89 -10.59
C LEU A 181 -4.45 -2.80 -11.54
N ALA A 182 -4.43 -3.12 -12.82
CA ALA A 182 -4.18 -2.11 -13.86
C ALA A 182 -5.35 -1.11 -13.90
N PRO A 183 -5.11 0.17 -14.20
CA PRO A 183 -6.11 1.23 -14.12
C PRO A 183 -7.41 0.95 -14.90
N GLN A 184 -7.33 0.46 -16.13
CA GLN A 184 -8.52 0.06 -16.91
C GLN A 184 -9.37 -1.02 -16.20
N LEU A 185 -8.76 -1.84 -15.34
CA LEU A 185 -9.48 -2.81 -14.53
C LEU A 185 -10.08 -2.18 -13.27
N VAL A 186 -9.46 -1.12 -12.74
CA VAL A 186 -10.01 -0.34 -11.63
C VAL A 186 -11.32 0.32 -12.03
N ASP A 187 -11.34 1.01 -13.18
CA ASP A 187 -12.56 1.62 -13.73
C ASP A 187 -13.66 0.59 -13.94
N LYS A 188 -13.29 -0.55 -14.55
CA LYS A 188 -14.21 -1.65 -14.76
C LYS A 188 -14.79 -2.24 -13.47
N ILE A 189 -13.98 -2.37 -12.41
CA ILE A 189 -14.46 -2.79 -11.09
C ILE A 189 -15.40 -1.74 -10.51
N GLY A 190 -15.11 -0.45 -10.68
CA GLY A 190 -16.00 0.65 -10.29
C GLY A 190 -17.38 0.57 -10.96
N GLU A 191 -17.41 0.35 -12.28
CA GLU A 191 -18.65 0.14 -13.03
C GLU A 191 -19.43 -1.09 -12.54
N ILE A 192 -18.73 -2.20 -12.27
CA ILE A 192 -19.33 -3.43 -11.74
C ILE A 192 -19.94 -3.17 -10.36
N ILE A 193 -19.26 -2.43 -9.48
CA ILE A 193 -19.78 -2.08 -8.14
C ILE A 193 -21.05 -1.24 -8.26
N LYS A 194 -21.07 -0.24 -9.15
CA LYS A 194 -22.29 0.55 -9.44
C LYS A 194 -23.44 -0.34 -9.91
N HIS A 195 -23.17 -1.24 -10.85
CA HIS A 195 -24.19 -2.15 -11.37
C HIS A 195 -24.73 -3.12 -10.30
N ILE A 196 -23.87 -3.66 -9.42
CA ILE A 196 -24.27 -4.47 -8.26
C ILE A 196 -25.21 -3.66 -7.34
N ASN A 197 -24.88 -2.40 -7.11
CA ASN A 197 -25.68 -1.51 -6.28
C ASN A 197 -27.03 -1.18 -6.93
N GLU A 198 -27.08 -0.90 -8.22
CA GLU A 198 -28.32 -0.69 -9.00
C GLU A 198 -29.26 -1.90 -8.95
N GLN A 199 -28.70 -3.12 -8.78
CA GLN A 199 -29.48 -4.34 -8.57
C GLN A 199 -30.03 -4.49 -7.14
N GLY A 200 -29.79 -3.51 -6.25
CA GLY A 200 -30.33 -3.42 -4.90
C GLY A 200 -29.42 -3.90 -3.77
N THR A 201 -28.17 -4.26 -4.06
CA THR A 201 -27.18 -4.58 -3.03
C THR A 201 -26.55 -3.30 -2.50
N SER A 202 -26.61 -3.05 -1.19
CA SER A 202 -25.86 -1.96 -0.55
C SER A 202 -24.40 -2.34 -0.43
N VAL A 203 -23.48 -1.39 -0.60
CA VAL A 203 -22.04 -1.65 -0.62
C VAL A 203 -21.32 -0.80 0.40
N VAL A 204 -20.43 -1.42 1.17
CA VAL A 204 -19.38 -0.72 1.93
C VAL A 204 -18.07 -0.95 1.21
N LEU A 205 -17.48 0.13 0.70
CA LEU A 205 -16.27 0.11 -0.08
C LEU A 205 -15.12 0.71 0.72
N VAL A 206 -14.17 -0.11 1.11
CA VAL A 206 -12.87 0.37 1.62
C VAL A 206 -11.94 0.52 0.44
N GLU A 207 -11.38 1.69 0.25
CA GLU A 207 -10.38 1.97 -0.78
C GLU A 207 -9.28 2.89 -0.24
N GLN A 208 -8.09 2.71 -0.76
CA GLN A 208 -6.97 3.59 -0.51
C GLN A 208 -6.99 4.78 -1.47
N ASN A 209 -7.40 4.56 -2.72
CA ASN A 209 -7.57 5.62 -3.71
C ASN A 209 -8.89 6.33 -3.47
N ALA A 210 -8.82 7.51 -2.84
CA ALA A 210 -9.98 8.33 -2.53
C ALA A 210 -10.75 8.75 -3.79
N ALA A 211 -10.05 9.03 -4.90
CA ALA A 211 -10.66 9.41 -6.15
C ALA A 211 -11.59 8.32 -6.70
N VAL A 212 -11.09 7.09 -6.76
CA VAL A 212 -11.89 5.93 -7.22
C VAL A 212 -13.09 5.73 -6.32
N ALA A 213 -12.88 5.76 -4.99
CA ALA A 213 -13.97 5.56 -4.05
C ALA A 213 -15.04 6.64 -4.14
N LEU A 214 -14.64 7.92 -4.16
CA LEU A 214 -15.56 9.07 -4.22
C LEU A 214 -16.29 9.17 -5.57
N SER A 215 -15.70 8.68 -6.68
CA SER A 215 -16.35 8.69 -8.00
C SER A 215 -17.53 7.71 -8.11
N ILE A 216 -17.59 6.72 -7.24
CA ILE A 216 -18.65 5.69 -7.27
C ILE A 216 -19.54 5.68 -6.03
N ALA A 217 -19.10 6.28 -4.92
CA ALA A 217 -19.85 6.31 -3.67
C ALA A 217 -20.93 7.41 -3.66
N HIS A 218 -21.97 7.18 -2.86
CA HIS A 218 -22.98 8.21 -2.55
C HIS A 218 -22.51 9.07 -1.36
N ARG A 219 -21.95 8.43 -0.35
CA ARG A 219 -21.38 9.05 0.85
C ARG A 219 -20.04 8.42 1.18
N ALA A 220 -19.23 9.14 1.92
CA ALA A 220 -18.00 8.60 2.45
C ALA A 220 -17.77 8.98 3.92
N VAL A 221 -16.98 8.15 4.57
CA VAL A 221 -16.50 8.31 5.94
C VAL A 221 -14.98 8.19 5.91
N VAL A 222 -14.30 9.14 6.51
CA VAL A 222 -12.84 9.12 6.65
C VAL A 222 -12.48 8.62 8.05
N LEU A 223 -11.76 7.50 8.13
CA LEU A 223 -11.24 6.96 9.37
C LEU A 223 -9.83 7.48 9.65
N GLU A 224 -9.60 7.89 10.89
CA GLU A 224 -8.31 8.36 11.40
C GLU A 224 -8.04 7.76 12.76
N VAL A 225 -6.92 7.04 12.87
CA VAL A 225 -6.45 6.44 14.12
C VAL A 225 -7.59 5.70 14.89
N GLY A 226 -8.43 4.99 14.14
CA GLY A 226 -9.54 4.21 14.69
C GLY A 226 -10.80 5.00 15.05
N GLN A 227 -10.94 6.25 14.58
CA GLN A 227 -12.14 7.09 14.78
C GLN A 227 -12.64 7.64 13.43
N VAL A 228 -13.88 8.12 13.41
CA VAL A 228 -14.42 8.86 12.27
C VAL A 228 -13.99 10.32 12.40
N GLY A 229 -13.14 10.78 11.47
CA GLY A 229 -12.71 12.17 11.40
C GLY A 229 -13.67 13.04 10.60
N LEU A 230 -14.05 12.57 9.40
CA LEU A 230 -14.95 13.29 8.48
C LEU A 230 -16.02 12.36 7.94
N SER A 231 -17.19 12.89 7.64
CA SER A 231 -18.26 12.18 6.94
C SER A 231 -19.13 13.16 6.16
N GLY A 232 -19.57 12.76 4.96
CA GLY A 232 -20.40 13.62 4.12
C GLY A 232 -20.80 12.93 2.83
N SER A 233 -21.46 13.66 1.92
CA SER A 233 -21.68 13.17 0.56
C SER A 233 -20.33 13.04 -0.17
N ALA A 234 -20.24 12.11 -1.12
CA ALA A 234 -19.01 11.93 -1.89
C ALA A 234 -18.61 13.21 -2.65
N SER A 235 -19.59 13.97 -3.14
CA SER A 235 -19.38 15.26 -3.81
C SER A 235 -18.83 16.35 -2.87
N GLU A 236 -19.36 16.47 -1.65
CA GLU A 236 -18.84 17.41 -0.65
C GLU A 236 -17.41 17.07 -0.26
N LEU A 237 -17.14 15.79 0.00
CA LEU A 237 -15.80 15.35 0.43
C LEU A 237 -14.78 15.45 -0.70
N SER A 238 -15.16 15.21 -1.97
CA SER A 238 -14.26 15.41 -3.11
C SER A 238 -13.89 16.88 -3.31
N ALA A 239 -14.79 17.81 -2.98
CA ALA A 239 -14.56 19.26 -3.04
C ALA A 239 -13.84 19.81 -1.79
N SER A 240 -13.82 19.05 -0.68
CA SER A 240 -13.29 19.50 0.59
C SER A 240 -11.77 19.71 0.55
N HIS A 241 -11.33 20.91 0.98
CA HIS A 241 -9.92 21.23 1.16
C HIS A 241 -9.25 20.29 2.17
N GLU A 242 -9.94 19.96 3.26
CA GLU A 242 -9.44 19.09 4.33
C GLU A 242 -9.18 17.64 3.85
N VAL A 243 -10.02 17.10 2.94
CA VAL A 243 -9.77 15.81 2.31
C VAL A 243 -8.57 15.90 1.36
N ARG A 244 -8.43 17.00 0.62
CA ARG A 244 -7.27 17.26 -0.24
C ARG A 244 -5.98 17.35 0.58
N GLU A 245 -5.97 18.10 1.68
CA GLU A 245 -4.81 18.16 2.59
C GLU A 245 -4.41 16.80 3.11
N ARG A 246 -5.35 15.99 3.58
CA ARG A 246 -5.07 14.70 4.22
C ARG A 246 -4.64 13.60 3.25
N TYR A 247 -5.18 13.60 2.02
CA TYR A 247 -4.86 12.57 1.02
C TYR A 247 -3.77 12.98 0.04
N LEU A 248 -3.57 14.29 -0.18
CA LEU A 248 -2.53 14.81 -1.07
C LEU A 248 -1.38 15.49 -0.32
N GLY A 249 -1.50 15.60 1.02
CA GLY A 249 -0.50 16.33 1.81
C GLY A 249 -0.40 17.80 1.41
N ILE A 250 -1.47 18.39 0.85
CA ILE A 250 -1.56 19.81 0.56
C ILE A 250 -1.85 20.51 1.91
N ALA A 251 -0.86 20.55 2.80
CA ALA A 251 -0.89 21.42 3.94
C ALA A 251 -0.88 22.87 3.44
N GLY A 252 -1.66 23.75 4.09
CA GLY A 252 -1.59 25.18 3.82
C GLY A 252 -0.14 25.66 3.92
N GLU A 253 0.21 26.74 3.25
CA GLU A 253 1.58 27.27 3.05
C GLU A 253 2.48 27.36 4.31
N GLU A 254 1.94 27.12 5.50
CA GLU A 254 2.65 27.30 6.79
C GLU A 254 3.22 25.99 7.41
N ASP A 255 2.89 24.77 6.94
CA ASP A 255 3.15 23.56 7.73
C ASP A 255 4.00 22.44 7.10
N ILE A 256 4.60 22.63 5.91
CA ILE A 256 5.62 21.68 5.42
C ILE A 256 6.93 21.93 6.17
N LYS A 257 7.00 21.48 7.42
CA LYS A 257 8.26 21.44 8.15
C LYS A 257 9.15 20.39 7.49
N LYS A 258 10.13 20.84 6.69
CA LYS A 258 11.23 19.94 6.27
C LYS A 258 11.74 19.23 7.52
N VAL A 259 11.83 17.91 7.42
CA VAL A 259 12.41 17.09 8.48
C VAL A 259 13.87 17.52 8.64
N THR A 260 14.18 18.23 9.70
CA THR A 260 15.55 18.59 10.08
C THR A 260 16.08 17.56 11.06
N ALA A 261 17.29 17.12 10.83
CA ALA A 261 17.98 16.19 11.71
C ALA A 261 19.07 16.89 12.51
N GLU A 262 19.31 16.45 13.75
CA GLU A 262 20.47 16.90 14.49
C GLU A 262 21.75 16.31 13.87
N PRO A 263 22.86 17.08 13.75
CA PRO A 263 24.10 16.60 13.15
C PRO A 263 24.70 15.46 13.97
N ILE A 264 24.80 14.29 13.37
CA ILE A 264 25.41 13.10 13.98
C ILE A 264 26.87 12.95 13.51
N LYS A 265 27.75 12.49 14.42
CA LYS A 265 29.13 12.15 14.08
C LYS A 265 29.15 11.04 13.01
N ARG A 266 29.98 11.23 11.95
CA ARG A 266 30.13 10.25 10.86
C ARG A 266 30.42 8.85 11.39
N VAL A 267 29.58 7.90 11.03
CA VAL A 267 29.68 6.49 11.45
C VAL A 267 30.69 5.71 10.59
N THR A 268 31.04 6.21 9.39
CA THR A 268 31.95 5.52 8.46
C THR A 268 33.09 6.40 8.02
N THR A 269 34.26 5.77 7.80
CA THR A 269 35.52 6.44 7.42
C THR A 269 35.70 6.64 5.91
N SER A 270 34.82 6.07 5.09
CA SER A 270 34.92 6.15 3.62
C SER A 270 34.33 7.47 3.13
N LYS A 271 35.11 8.28 2.41
CA LYS A 271 34.61 9.38 1.59
C LYS A 271 33.72 8.77 0.51
N ARG A 272 32.44 9.13 0.49
CA ARG A 272 31.48 8.73 -0.53
C ARG A 272 31.30 9.88 -1.50
N GLU A 273 31.24 9.54 -2.76
CA GLU A 273 30.91 10.48 -3.83
C GLU A 273 29.73 9.86 -4.59
N PRO A 274 28.48 10.11 -4.13
CA PRO A 274 27.32 9.65 -4.84
C PRO A 274 27.34 10.21 -6.26
N LYS A 275 26.91 9.36 -7.20
CA LYS A 275 26.89 9.69 -8.63
C LYS A 275 25.49 10.07 -9.07
N LEU A 276 25.37 10.81 -10.17
CA LEU A 276 24.12 11.06 -10.83
C LEU A 276 23.49 9.75 -11.32
N LEU A 277 22.22 9.50 -10.95
CA LEU A 277 21.41 8.47 -11.58
C LEU A 277 20.55 9.13 -12.66
N ALA A 278 20.71 8.69 -13.91
CA ALA A 278 19.87 9.16 -15.01
C ALA A 278 19.10 7.99 -15.64
N VAL A 279 17.81 8.20 -15.84
CA VAL A 279 16.89 7.33 -16.55
C VAL A 279 16.48 8.08 -17.81
N GLU A 280 16.68 7.50 -19.00
CA GLU A 280 16.48 8.14 -20.29
C GLU A 280 15.58 7.24 -21.15
N ASP A 281 14.35 7.71 -21.42
CA ASP A 281 13.34 7.13 -22.31
C ASP A 281 13.09 5.62 -22.06
N VAL A 282 13.05 5.23 -20.77
CA VAL A 282 12.93 3.84 -20.39
C VAL A 282 11.51 3.34 -20.63
N THR A 283 11.42 2.31 -21.49
CA THR A 283 10.19 1.58 -21.78
C THR A 283 10.31 0.13 -21.32
N VAL A 284 9.25 -0.40 -20.68
CA VAL A 284 9.16 -1.81 -20.24
C VAL A 284 7.86 -2.41 -20.72
N ARG A 285 7.95 -3.55 -21.42
CA ARG A 285 6.80 -4.30 -21.92
C ARG A 285 6.77 -5.72 -21.37
N PHE A 286 5.58 -6.14 -20.92
CA PHE A 286 5.30 -7.52 -20.52
C PHE A 286 4.24 -8.09 -21.45
N GLY A 287 4.66 -8.89 -22.44
CA GLY A 287 3.74 -9.35 -23.49
C GLY A 287 3.13 -8.15 -24.23
N GLY A 288 1.80 -8.01 -24.19
CA GLY A 288 1.06 -6.89 -24.80
C GLY A 288 0.87 -5.66 -23.91
N LEU A 289 1.30 -5.70 -22.64
CA LEU A 289 1.15 -4.61 -21.69
C LEU A 289 2.43 -3.76 -21.62
N GLU A 290 2.31 -2.45 -21.82
CA GLU A 290 3.39 -1.48 -21.61
C GLU A 290 3.28 -0.96 -20.17
N ALA A 291 4.23 -1.39 -19.32
CA ALA A 291 4.24 -1.04 -17.90
C ALA A 291 5.01 0.25 -17.60
N LEU A 292 5.95 0.64 -18.47
CA LEU A 292 6.60 1.94 -18.50
C LEU A 292 6.72 2.38 -19.97
N SER A 293 6.47 3.66 -20.24
CA SER A 293 6.49 4.28 -21.56
C SER A 293 7.30 5.57 -21.51
N ASP A 294 8.49 5.55 -22.11
CA ASP A 294 9.38 6.70 -22.28
C ASP A 294 9.67 7.49 -20.99
N VAL A 295 9.89 6.75 -19.88
CA VAL A 295 10.15 7.33 -18.57
C VAL A 295 11.55 7.91 -18.51
N SER A 296 11.63 9.22 -18.20
CA SER A 296 12.90 9.93 -18.00
C SER A 296 12.88 10.68 -16.68
N LEU A 297 13.94 10.51 -15.87
CA LEU A 297 14.15 11.26 -14.63
C LEU A 297 15.64 11.32 -14.26
N ARG A 298 15.98 12.22 -13.33
CA ARG A 298 17.36 12.37 -12.81
C ARG A 298 17.34 12.48 -11.31
N VAL A 299 18.24 11.74 -10.67
CA VAL A 299 18.46 11.80 -9.21
C VAL A 299 19.83 12.42 -8.96
N GLU A 300 19.81 13.63 -8.41
CA GLU A 300 21.03 14.36 -8.11
C GLU A 300 21.81 13.73 -6.96
N PRO A 301 23.15 13.79 -6.99
CA PRO A 301 23.99 13.25 -5.92
C PRO A 301 23.66 13.86 -4.55
N GLY A 302 23.51 12.99 -3.53
CA GLY A 302 23.26 13.41 -2.14
C GLY A 302 21.87 13.95 -1.87
N THR A 303 20.92 13.80 -2.80
CA THR A 303 19.53 14.23 -2.63
C THR A 303 18.60 13.07 -2.30
N THR A 304 17.41 13.40 -1.80
CA THR A 304 16.28 12.48 -1.69
C THR A 304 15.30 12.75 -2.83
N HIS A 305 15.13 11.78 -3.72
CA HIS A 305 14.20 11.84 -4.84
C HIS A 305 13.03 10.89 -4.59
N ALA A 306 11.81 11.41 -4.55
CA ALA A 306 10.63 10.58 -4.41
C ALA A 306 10.04 10.23 -5.78
N ILE A 307 9.56 9.00 -5.91
CA ILE A 307 8.77 8.53 -7.06
C ILE A 307 7.39 8.16 -6.52
N ILE A 308 6.39 8.93 -6.89
CA ILE A 308 5.01 8.74 -6.44
C ILE A 308 4.09 8.41 -7.61
N GLY A 309 2.84 8.10 -7.30
CA GLY A 309 1.82 7.81 -8.31
C GLY A 309 0.80 6.80 -7.78
N PRO A 310 -0.35 6.67 -8.43
CA PRO A 310 -1.36 5.69 -8.08
C PRO A 310 -0.84 4.24 -8.13
N ASN A 311 -1.62 3.30 -7.58
CA ASN A 311 -1.32 1.88 -7.70
C ASN A 311 -1.39 1.46 -9.18
N GLY A 312 -0.37 0.71 -9.63
CA GLY A 312 -0.26 0.34 -11.05
C GLY A 312 0.45 1.37 -11.95
N ALA A 313 0.84 2.54 -11.44
CA ALA A 313 1.54 3.58 -12.22
C ALA A 313 2.94 3.18 -12.74
N GLY A 314 3.49 2.03 -12.34
CA GLY A 314 4.79 1.55 -12.82
C GLY A 314 5.96 1.75 -11.85
N LYS A 315 5.74 2.29 -10.64
CA LYS A 315 6.79 2.60 -9.64
C LYS A 315 7.69 1.41 -9.32
N SER A 316 7.11 0.28 -8.93
CA SER A 316 7.88 -0.94 -8.62
C SER A 316 8.56 -1.53 -9.86
N THR A 317 7.97 -1.36 -11.05
CA THR A 317 8.59 -1.74 -12.32
C THR A 317 9.86 -0.93 -12.56
N LEU A 318 9.80 0.39 -12.33
CA LEU A 318 10.97 1.26 -12.44
C LEU A 318 12.08 0.85 -11.45
N LEU A 319 11.75 0.63 -10.16
CA LEU A 319 12.73 0.12 -9.19
C LEU A 319 13.34 -1.22 -9.61
N ASN A 320 12.56 -2.10 -10.22
CA ASN A 320 13.04 -3.39 -10.74
C ASN A 320 14.01 -3.20 -11.92
N VAL A 321 13.81 -2.18 -12.75
CA VAL A 321 14.76 -1.81 -13.82
C VAL A 321 16.05 -1.25 -13.22
N LEU A 322 15.96 -0.32 -12.25
CA LEU A 322 17.12 0.27 -11.58
C LEU A 322 18.00 -0.78 -10.89
N THR A 323 17.41 -1.89 -10.47
CA THR A 323 18.13 -2.99 -9.80
C THR A 323 18.46 -4.17 -10.72
N GLY A 324 18.13 -4.09 -12.01
CA GLY A 324 18.43 -5.12 -13.02
C GLY A 324 17.59 -6.39 -12.89
N VAL A 325 16.51 -6.37 -12.08
CA VAL A 325 15.52 -7.46 -11.98
C VAL A 325 14.71 -7.54 -13.26
N TYR A 326 14.29 -6.38 -13.79
CA TYR A 326 13.66 -6.29 -15.10
C TYR A 326 14.61 -5.61 -16.09
N ARG A 327 14.51 -6.04 -17.35
CA ARG A 327 15.24 -5.40 -18.45
C ARG A 327 14.34 -4.37 -19.12
N ALA A 328 14.87 -3.19 -19.38
CA ALA A 328 14.21 -2.23 -20.24
C ALA A 328 14.09 -2.78 -21.66
N SER A 329 12.93 -2.58 -22.28
CA SER A 329 12.68 -2.91 -23.70
C SER A 329 13.30 -1.86 -24.62
N ALA A 330 13.36 -0.60 -24.15
CA ALA A 330 14.03 0.53 -24.81
C ALA A 330 14.53 1.52 -23.74
N GLY A 331 15.35 2.49 -24.15
CA GLY A 331 15.94 3.48 -23.26
C GLY A 331 17.15 3.00 -22.50
N ARG A 332 17.65 3.83 -21.60
CA ARG A 332 18.89 3.58 -20.87
C ARG A 332 18.80 4.09 -19.43
N VAL A 333 19.46 3.38 -18.52
CA VAL A 333 19.71 3.83 -17.16
C VAL A 333 21.22 3.90 -16.94
N THR A 334 21.69 5.02 -16.42
CA THR A 334 23.11 5.22 -16.07
C THR A 334 23.27 5.65 -14.63
N TYR A 335 24.37 5.24 -14.00
CA TYR A 335 24.79 5.67 -12.67
C TYR A 335 26.25 6.14 -12.76
N GLY A 336 26.44 7.45 -12.86
CA GLY A 336 27.70 8.05 -13.32
C GLY A 336 28.04 7.52 -14.73
N ASP A 337 29.23 6.92 -14.87
CA ASP A 337 29.70 6.37 -16.15
C ASP A 337 29.20 4.94 -16.42
N ASP A 338 28.56 4.31 -15.43
CA ASP A 338 28.12 2.92 -15.53
C ASP A 338 26.71 2.81 -16.12
N THR A 339 26.54 2.01 -17.18
CA THR A 339 25.20 1.72 -17.78
C THR A 339 24.55 0.54 -17.07
N LEU A 340 23.50 0.79 -16.28
CA LEU A 340 22.81 -0.22 -15.46
C LEU A 340 21.96 -1.19 -16.28
N THR A 341 21.36 -0.75 -17.40
CA THR A 341 20.45 -1.57 -18.23
C THR A 341 21.08 -2.84 -18.79
N SER A 342 22.42 -2.89 -18.89
CA SER A 342 23.17 -4.07 -19.34
C SER A 342 23.63 -5.00 -18.20
N LEU A 343 23.52 -4.55 -16.94
CA LEU A 343 24.07 -5.25 -15.78
C LEU A 343 23.02 -6.18 -15.14
N ARG A 344 23.54 -7.24 -14.47
CA ARG A 344 22.73 -8.12 -13.62
C ARG A 344 22.69 -7.60 -12.18
N PRO A 345 21.68 -7.97 -11.37
CA PRO A 345 21.54 -7.48 -9.99
C PRO A 345 22.81 -7.58 -9.13
N PRO A 346 23.62 -8.67 -9.16
CA PRO A 346 24.86 -8.71 -8.38
C PRO A 346 25.92 -7.71 -8.85
N GLN A 347 25.94 -7.33 -10.14
CA GLN A 347 26.84 -6.33 -10.68
C GLN A 347 26.41 -4.93 -10.25
N ILE A 348 25.10 -4.64 -10.30
CA ILE A 348 24.54 -3.37 -9.81
C ILE A 348 24.81 -3.19 -8.32
N ALA A 349 24.63 -4.24 -7.51
CA ALA A 349 24.97 -4.19 -6.10
C ALA A 349 26.47 -3.87 -5.84
N ARG A 350 27.39 -4.25 -6.75
CA ARG A 350 28.82 -3.90 -6.66
C ARG A 350 29.07 -2.39 -6.88
N LEU A 351 28.19 -1.71 -7.60
CA LEU A 351 28.21 -0.25 -7.76
C LEU A 351 27.70 0.48 -6.52
N ARG A 352 27.49 -0.23 -5.39
CA ARG A 352 27.03 0.31 -4.11
C ARG A 352 25.61 0.88 -4.18
N ILE A 353 24.76 0.26 -5.01
CA ILE A 353 23.34 0.49 -5.04
C ILE A 353 22.68 -0.57 -4.15
N SER A 354 21.95 -0.14 -3.11
CA SER A 354 21.20 -1.02 -2.22
C SER A 354 19.70 -0.75 -2.33
N ARG A 355 18.88 -1.78 -2.12
CA ARG A 355 17.42 -1.69 -2.13
C ARG A 355 16.82 -2.39 -0.93
N THR A 356 15.77 -1.80 -0.35
CA THR A 356 14.81 -2.52 0.49
C THR A 356 13.76 -3.20 -0.40
N PHE A 357 13.09 -4.23 0.12
CA PHE A 357 12.02 -4.92 -0.61
C PHE A 357 10.68 -4.62 0.05
N GLN A 358 9.61 -4.64 -0.75
CA GLN A 358 8.25 -4.40 -0.26
C GLN A 358 7.86 -5.38 0.87
N ASN A 359 8.25 -6.65 0.77
CA ASN A 359 8.09 -7.63 1.85
C ASN A 359 9.36 -7.71 2.69
N LEU A 360 9.21 -7.71 4.02
CA LEU A 360 10.31 -7.84 4.96
C LEU A 360 11.17 -9.07 4.65
N ALA A 361 12.33 -8.86 4.06
CA ALA A 361 13.28 -9.92 3.71
C ALA A 361 14.24 -10.22 4.89
N LEU A 362 13.75 -10.19 6.13
CA LEU A 362 14.50 -10.42 7.35
C LEU A 362 14.32 -11.86 7.84
N SER A 363 15.36 -12.46 8.39
CA SER A 363 15.27 -13.76 9.04
C SER A 363 14.59 -13.60 10.42
N PRO A 364 13.36 -14.15 10.63
CA PRO A 364 12.61 -13.92 11.87
C PRO A 364 13.23 -14.61 13.09
N THR A 365 14.00 -15.68 12.88
CA THR A 365 14.65 -16.46 13.95
C THR A 365 16.03 -15.93 14.33
N ALA A 366 16.66 -15.14 13.44
CA ALA A 366 17.94 -14.51 13.72
C ALA A 366 17.77 -13.22 14.53
N SER A 367 18.79 -12.83 15.30
CA SER A 367 18.77 -11.56 16.04
C SER A 367 18.84 -10.36 15.07
N VAL A 368 18.49 -9.16 15.57
CA VAL A 368 18.66 -7.90 14.80
C VAL A 368 20.12 -7.77 14.35
N ARG A 369 21.09 -7.94 15.25
CA ARG A 369 22.53 -7.88 14.95
C ARG A 369 22.91 -8.82 13.80
N GLN A 370 22.44 -10.06 13.82
CA GLN A 370 22.73 -11.03 12.76
C GLN A 370 22.12 -10.61 11.43
N ASN A 371 20.89 -10.09 11.43
CA ASN A 371 20.25 -9.55 10.22
C ASN A 371 21.03 -8.35 9.65
N LEU A 372 21.50 -7.43 10.49
CA LEU A 372 22.30 -6.27 10.06
C LEU A 372 23.67 -6.70 9.51
N LEU A 373 24.34 -7.67 10.14
CA LEU A 373 25.61 -8.23 9.67
C LEU A 373 25.47 -8.88 8.28
N LEU A 374 24.34 -9.49 7.95
CA LEU A 374 24.07 -9.99 6.60
C LEU A 374 24.15 -8.88 5.55
N GLY A 375 23.73 -7.65 5.87
CA GLY A 375 23.91 -6.49 4.98
C GLY A 375 25.39 -6.20 4.66
N ARG A 376 26.31 -6.59 5.51
CA ARG A 376 27.76 -6.38 5.34
C ARG A 376 28.49 -7.54 4.63
N HIS A 377 27.78 -8.63 4.31
CA HIS A 377 28.39 -9.82 3.71
C HIS A 377 29.29 -9.52 2.50
N ARG A 378 28.88 -8.59 1.64
CA ARG A 378 29.65 -8.17 0.46
C ARG A 378 30.99 -7.50 0.83
N LEU A 379 31.06 -6.86 1.99
CA LEU A 379 32.22 -6.09 2.47
C LEU A 379 33.19 -6.96 3.26
N SER A 380 32.81 -8.19 3.61
CA SER A 380 33.68 -9.14 4.30
C SER A 380 34.81 -9.62 3.38
N ARG A 381 36.04 -9.59 3.91
CA ARG A 381 37.27 -10.07 3.26
C ARG A 381 37.67 -11.43 3.78
N ALA A 382 37.21 -11.82 4.97
CA ALA A 382 37.51 -13.12 5.56
C ALA A 382 36.91 -14.24 4.70
N GLY A 383 37.78 -15.09 4.14
CA GLY A 383 37.36 -16.27 3.41
C GLY A 383 36.80 -17.35 4.36
N PHE A 384 36.10 -18.35 3.78
CA PHE A 384 35.42 -19.42 4.52
C PHE A 384 36.36 -20.14 5.49
N VAL A 385 37.64 -20.40 5.10
CA VAL A 385 38.63 -21.08 5.91
C VAL A 385 39.09 -20.19 7.08
N THR A 386 39.39 -18.90 6.82
CA THR A 386 39.85 -17.98 7.86
C THR A 386 38.78 -17.65 8.89
N ALA A 387 37.54 -17.57 8.45
CA ALA A 387 36.39 -17.39 9.32
C ALA A 387 36.09 -18.65 10.13
N GLY A 388 36.11 -19.84 9.49
CA GLY A 388 35.85 -21.13 10.15
C GLY A 388 36.90 -21.46 11.22
N LEU A 389 38.19 -21.17 10.97
CA LEU A 389 39.29 -21.35 11.93
C LEU A 389 39.40 -20.21 12.95
N ARG A 390 38.51 -19.19 12.88
CA ARG A 390 38.52 -18.02 13.79
C ARG A 390 39.88 -17.35 13.93
N LEU A 391 40.63 -17.23 12.84
CA LEU A 391 41.95 -16.61 12.86
C LEU A 391 41.87 -15.17 13.40
N PRO A 392 42.98 -14.64 13.98
CA PRO A 392 43.02 -13.29 14.58
C PRO A 392 42.57 -12.19 13.60
N SER A 393 42.89 -12.31 12.31
CA SER A 393 42.44 -11.38 11.25
C SER A 393 40.93 -11.38 11.08
N ALA A 394 40.30 -12.57 11.04
CA ALA A 394 38.86 -12.69 10.92
C ALA A 394 38.10 -12.17 12.17
N ARG A 395 38.69 -12.39 13.37
CA ARG A 395 38.13 -11.84 14.62
C ARG A 395 38.21 -10.32 14.65
N LYS A 396 39.31 -9.72 14.21
CA LYS A 396 39.47 -8.26 14.13
C LYS A 396 38.49 -7.66 13.12
N GLU A 397 38.34 -8.31 11.97
CA GLU A 397 37.35 -7.89 10.95
C GLU A 397 35.93 -7.95 11.52
N LEU A 398 35.56 -9.06 12.18
CA LEU A 398 34.22 -9.22 12.77
C LEU A 398 33.93 -8.12 13.80
N ALA A 399 34.86 -7.84 14.71
CA ALA A 399 34.74 -6.78 15.71
C ALA A 399 34.55 -5.40 15.08
N GLU A 400 35.21 -5.11 13.96
CA GLU A 400 35.01 -3.86 13.22
C GLU A 400 33.68 -3.81 12.53
N GLN A 401 33.20 -4.95 11.95
CA GLN A 401 31.87 -5.06 11.37
C GLN A 401 30.78 -4.85 12.42
N GLU A 402 30.91 -5.46 13.60
CA GLU A 402 29.98 -5.29 14.73
C GLU A 402 29.94 -3.84 15.20
N ARG A 403 31.07 -3.17 15.34
CA ARG A 403 31.14 -1.75 15.72
C ARG A 403 30.38 -0.84 14.75
N ILE A 404 30.49 -1.11 13.44
CA ILE A 404 29.75 -0.35 12.43
C ILE A 404 28.24 -0.65 12.51
N VAL A 405 27.88 -1.92 12.70
CA VAL A 405 26.48 -2.34 12.89
C VAL A 405 25.86 -1.66 14.11
N ASP A 406 26.60 -1.60 15.24
CA ASP A 406 26.12 -0.93 16.45
C ASP A 406 25.88 0.59 16.21
N GLY A 407 26.78 1.24 15.47
CA GLY A 407 26.59 2.65 15.09
C GLY A 407 25.38 2.89 14.18
N ILE A 408 25.14 1.99 13.21
CA ILE A 408 23.97 2.07 12.32
C ILE A 408 22.70 1.72 13.09
N ALA A 409 22.75 0.73 13.99
CA ALA A 409 21.61 0.37 14.83
C ALA A 409 21.17 1.53 15.73
N ALA A 410 22.12 2.25 16.33
CA ALA A 410 21.83 3.45 17.12
C ALA A 410 21.23 4.57 16.27
N LEU A 411 21.74 4.78 15.04
CA LEU A 411 21.19 5.77 14.09
C LEU A 411 19.71 5.47 13.72
N TRP A 412 19.35 4.18 13.68
CA TRP A 412 18.02 3.72 13.30
C TRP A 412 17.13 3.36 14.51
N GLY A 413 17.57 3.62 15.75
CA GLY A 413 16.82 3.36 16.97
C GLY A 413 16.43 1.89 17.16
N VAL A 414 17.32 0.96 16.73
CA VAL A 414 17.14 -0.49 16.89
C VAL A 414 18.23 -1.11 17.76
N ASP A 415 19.10 -0.30 18.35
CA ASP A 415 20.24 -0.70 19.19
C ASP A 415 19.81 -1.44 20.46
N ALA A 416 18.73 -0.99 21.12
CA ALA A 416 18.18 -1.65 22.31
C ALA A 416 17.68 -3.09 22.03
N ALA A 417 17.41 -3.43 20.77
CA ALA A 417 16.88 -4.73 20.35
C ALA A 417 17.91 -5.63 19.63
N LEU A 418 19.18 -5.26 19.59
CA LEU A 418 20.21 -5.94 18.77
C LEU A 418 20.29 -7.45 18.99
N ASP A 419 20.09 -7.92 20.19
CA ASP A 419 20.20 -9.35 20.54
C ASP A 419 18.83 -10.07 20.54
N ALA A 420 17.72 -9.32 20.34
CA ALA A 420 16.39 -9.90 20.27
C ALA A 420 16.12 -10.59 18.93
N PRO A 421 15.36 -11.71 18.89
CA PRO A 421 14.93 -12.32 17.65
C PRO A 421 14.07 -11.36 16.84
N MET A 422 14.34 -11.21 15.55
CA MET A 422 13.66 -10.26 14.65
C MET A 422 12.14 -10.47 14.64
N GLY A 423 11.68 -11.72 14.67
CA GLY A 423 10.27 -12.06 14.62
C GLY A 423 9.45 -11.66 15.86
N SER A 424 10.10 -11.38 17.00
CA SER A 424 9.45 -10.96 18.25
C SER A 424 9.20 -9.45 18.33
N LEU A 425 9.74 -8.67 17.38
CA LEU A 425 9.71 -7.22 17.44
C LEU A 425 8.45 -6.64 16.78
N PRO A 426 7.98 -5.46 17.23
CA PRO A 426 6.93 -4.70 16.56
C PRO A 426 7.24 -4.43 15.09
N TYR A 427 6.20 -4.27 14.28
CA TYR A 427 6.35 -4.11 12.82
C TYR A 427 7.23 -2.90 12.44
N GLY A 428 7.02 -1.73 13.06
CA GLY A 428 7.80 -0.53 12.80
C GLY A 428 9.30 -0.70 13.10
N VAL A 429 9.65 -1.43 14.19
CA VAL A 429 11.05 -1.75 14.51
C VAL A 429 11.66 -2.67 13.44
N ARG A 430 10.92 -3.66 12.97
CA ARG A 430 11.37 -4.56 11.89
C ARG A 430 11.59 -3.82 10.58
N LYS A 431 10.71 -2.87 10.23
CA LYS A 431 10.88 -2.01 9.05
C LYS A 431 12.13 -1.14 9.16
N ARG A 432 12.39 -0.50 10.31
CA ARG A 432 13.62 0.25 10.54
C ARG A 432 14.86 -0.63 10.44
N ALA A 433 14.83 -1.83 11.00
CA ALA A 433 15.93 -2.80 10.89
C ALA A 433 16.19 -3.25 9.45
N GLU A 434 15.16 -3.33 8.59
CA GLU A 434 15.32 -3.64 7.16
C GLU A 434 16.11 -2.54 6.44
N VAL A 435 15.74 -1.27 6.65
CA VAL A 435 16.49 -0.14 6.07
C VAL A 435 17.88 -0.05 6.64
N ALA A 436 18.04 -0.23 7.96
CA ALA A 436 19.36 -0.28 8.62
C ALA A 436 20.27 -1.37 8.00
N ARG A 437 19.73 -2.55 7.69
CA ARG A 437 20.46 -3.61 6.98
C ARG A 437 20.90 -3.17 5.58
N ALA A 438 20.05 -2.45 4.82
CA ALA A 438 20.42 -1.93 3.52
C ALA A 438 21.54 -0.86 3.62
N ILE A 439 21.50 -0.03 4.65
CA ILE A 439 22.55 0.95 4.99
C ILE A 439 23.86 0.24 5.42
N CYS A 440 23.77 -0.90 6.11
CA CYS A 440 24.95 -1.69 6.46
C CYS A 440 25.78 -2.15 5.25
N ALA A 441 25.18 -2.24 4.07
CA ALA A 441 25.93 -2.50 2.82
C ALA A 441 26.80 -1.32 2.37
N GLU A 442 26.78 -0.20 3.07
CA GLU A 442 27.45 1.06 2.75
C GLU A 442 27.14 1.54 1.32
N PRO A 443 25.85 1.77 0.97
CA PRO A 443 25.48 2.21 -0.36
C PRO A 443 25.90 3.66 -0.64
N ASP A 444 26.08 4.00 -1.92
CA ASP A 444 26.14 5.37 -2.40
C ASP A 444 24.76 5.82 -2.92
N LEU A 445 23.93 4.85 -3.34
CA LEU A 445 22.51 5.04 -3.69
C LEU A 445 21.63 4.02 -2.96
N LEU A 446 20.65 4.51 -2.21
CA LEU A 446 19.67 3.71 -1.48
C LEU A 446 18.29 3.81 -2.14
N LEU A 447 17.73 2.68 -2.52
CA LEU A 447 16.39 2.57 -3.09
C LEU A 447 15.44 2.02 -2.02
N LEU A 448 14.44 2.80 -1.64
CA LEU A 448 13.44 2.46 -0.64
C LEU A 448 12.08 2.20 -1.31
N ASP A 449 11.53 1.03 -1.09
CA ASP A 449 10.24 0.60 -1.65
C ASP A 449 9.19 0.54 -0.54
N GLU A 450 8.33 1.53 -0.47
CA GLU A 450 7.27 1.71 0.53
C GLU A 450 7.79 1.54 1.98
N PRO A 451 8.78 2.35 2.41
CA PRO A 451 9.41 2.17 3.72
C PRO A 451 8.47 2.41 4.90
N VAL A 452 7.39 3.19 4.75
CA VAL A 452 6.43 3.49 5.83
C VAL A 452 5.10 2.76 5.68
N ALA A 453 4.94 1.88 4.69
CA ALA A 453 3.72 1.09 4.53
C ALA A 453 3.38 0.30 5.81
N GLY A 454 2.17 0.51 6.36
CA GLY A 454 1.69 -0.14 7.58
C GLY A 454 2.22 0.44 8.90
N MET A 455 2.94 1.57 8.87
CA MET A 455 3.38 2.33 10.05
C MET A 455 2.34 3.38 10.45
N ASN A 456 2.32 3.75 11.73
CA ASN A 456 1.54 4.89 12.20
C ASN A 456 2.31 6.22 11.97
N ALA A 457 1.67 7.37 12.21
CA ALA A 457 2.25 8.70 11.95
C ALA A 457 3.57 8.94 12.70
N ASP A 458 3.66 8.52 13.97
CA ASP A 458 4.87 8.71 14.79
C ASP A 458 6.03 7.84 14.26
N GLU A 459 5.74 6.57 13.90
CA GLU A 459 6.71 5.65 13.31
C GLU A 459 7.20 6.16 11.94
N SER A 460 6.28 6.71 11.11
CA SER A 460 6.62 7.31 9.81
C SER A 460 7.52 8.54 9.98
N ALA A 461 7.23 9.40 10.97
CA ALA A 461 8.07 10.55 11.28
C ALA A 461 9.47 10.13 11.79
N GLU A 462 9.57 9.06 12.59
CA GLU A 462 10.86 8.50 12.99
C GLU A 462 11.63 7.94 11.79
N MET A 463 10.96 7.23 10.88
CA MET A 463 11.55 6.72 9.65
C MET A 463 12.11 7.87 8.79
N ALA A 464 11.33 8.94 8.59
CA ALA A 464 11.77 10.12 7.85
C ALA A 464 13.03 10.76 8.45
N ARG A 465 13.04 10.97 9.79
CA ARG A 465 14.22 11.49 10.50
C ARG A 465 15.46 10.60 10.29
N SER A 466 15.30 9.28 10.42
CA SER A 466 16.40 8.33 10.23
C SER A 466 16.95 8.32 8.81
N ILE A 467 16.09 8.51 7.79
CA ILE A 467 16.51 8.64 6.38
C ILE A 467 17.33 9.92 6.19
N VAL A 468 16.84 11.08 6.67
CA VAL A 468 17.56 12.36 6.58
C VAL A 468 18.91 12.28 7.29
N GLN A 469 18.93 11.76 8.52
CA GLN A 469 20.16 11.55 9.28
C GLN A 469 21.16 10.65 8.54
N SER A 470 20.67 9.56 7.94
CA SER A 470 21.53 8.66 7.15
C SER A 470 22.11 9.34 5.92
N ARG A 471 21.28 10.14 5.20
CA ARG A 471 21.73 10.93 4.06
C ARG A 471 22.85 11.89 4.45
N GLU A 472 22.67 12.66 5.51
CA GLU A 472 23.63 13.66 5.99
C GLU A 472 24.89 13.04 6.58
N ALA A 473 24.73 12.04 7.46
CA ALA A 473 25.86 11.37 8.13
C ALA A 473 26.71 10.53 7.19
N LEU A 474 26.10 9.91 6.18
CA LEU A 474 26.73 8.94 5.29
C LEU A 474 26.97 9.49 3.87
N GLY A 475 26.36 10.60 3.48
CA GLY A 475 26.45 11.18 2.13
C GLY A 475 25.85 10.25 1.08
N VAL A 476 24.72 9.60 1.35
CA VAL A 476 24.03 8.69 0.45
C VAL A 476 22.94 9.43 -0.32
N SER A 477 22.75 9.11 -1.61
CA SER A 477 21.56 9.51 -2.36
C SER A 477 20.42 8.55 -2.05
N VAL A 478 19.20 9.04 -1.96
CA VAL A 478 18.01 8.23 -1.65
C VAL A 478 16.98 8.36 -2.76
N VAL A 479 16.48 7.23 -3.25
CA VAL A 479 15.26 7.17 -4.05
C VAL A 479 14.21 6.49 -3.19
N VAL A 480 13.07 7.13 -2.99
CA VAL A 480 11.95 6.57 -2.22
C VAL A 480 10.73 6.44 -3.11
N VAL A 481 10.15 5.24 -3.15
CA VAL A 481 8.84 5.00 -3.73
C VAL A 481 7.84 4.95 -2.60
N GLU A 482 6.87 5.84 -2.63
CA GLU A 482 5.84 5.95 -1.58
C GLU A 482 4.53 6.49 -2.14
N HIS A 483 3.49 6.31 -1.38
CA HIS A 483 2.15 6.86 -1.63
C HIS A 483 1.64 7.69 -0.44
N ASP A 484 2.39 7.74 0.67
CA ASP A 484 2.12 8.62 1.82
C ASP A 484 2.64 10.02 1.49
N MET A 485 1.74 10.90 1.07
CA MET A 485 2.08 12.25 0.63
C MET A 485 2.71 13.10 1.73
N PRO A 486 2.19 13.17 2.97
CA PRO A 486 2.83 13.90 4.06
C PRO A 486 4.28 13.47 4.28
N PHE A 487 4.55 12.17 4.24
CA PHE A 487 5.90 11.63 4.37
C PHE A 487 6.81 12.07 3.21
N VAL A 488 6.33 11.95 1.97
CA VAL A 488 7.08 12.32 0.77
C VAL A 488 7.42 13.80 0.76
N MET A 489 6.42 14.65 1.01
CA MET A 489 6.57 16.11 0.93
C MET A 489 7.50 16.67 2.01
N GLY A 490 7.53 16.04 3.20
CA GLY A 490 8.46 16.40 4.26
C GLY A 490 9.90 15.92 4.04
N LEU A 491 10.09 14.89 3.20
CA LEU A 491 11.37 14.21 3.04
C LEU A 491 12.11 14.55 1.74
N ALA A 492 11.38 14.68 0.62
CA ALA A 492 11.96 14.75 -0.72
C ALA A 492 12.52 16.14 -1.06
N ASP A 493 13.62 16.17 -1.79
CA ASP A 493 14.13 17.37 -2.45
C ASP A 493 13.52 17.55 -3.85
N ARG A 494 13.16 16.42 -4.50
CA ARG A 494 12.52 16.38 -5.82
C ARG A 494 11.54 15.22 -5.86
N VAL A 495 10.44 15.39 -6.59
CA VAL A 495 9.38 14.39 -6.74
C VAL A 495 9.09 14.19 -8.22
N THR A 496 9.09 12.93 -8.66
CA THR A 496 8.59 12.52 -9.98
C THR A 496 7.27 11.76 -9.78
N VAL A 497 6.24 12.16 -10.50
CA VAL A 497 4.93 11.51 -10.47
C VAL A 497 4.77 10.62 -11.70
N LEU A 498 4.51 9.35 -11.45
CA LEU A 498 4.16 8.38 -12.48
C LEU A 498 2.66 8.16 -12.51
N ASP A 499 2.10 8.14 -13.70
CA ASP A 499 0.75 7.66 -13.95
C ASP A 499 0.72 6.85 -15.24
N PHE A 500 0.05 5.68 -15.24
CA PHE A 500 -0.03 4.75 -16.38
C PHE A 500 1.33 4.48 -17.07
N GLY A 501 2.41 4.38 -16.31
CA GLY A 501 3.75 4.11 -16.83
C GLY A 501 4.44 5.33 -17.45
N ARG A 502 3.92 6.52 -17.31
CA ARG A 502 4.48 7.78 -17.82
C ARG A 502 4.76 8.76 -16.70
N VAL A 503 5.72 9.65 -16.92
CA VAL A 503 5.93 10.80 -16.04
C VAL A 503 4.90 11.87 -16.39
N ILE A 504 4.07 12.26 -15.43
CA ILE A 504 3.09 13.33 -15.57
C ILE A 504 3.55 14.65 -14.92
N ALA A 505 4.42 14.56 -13.91
CA ALA A 505 5.05 15.74 -13.29
C ALA A 505 6.43 15.37 -12.73
N ASP A 506 7.36 16.35 -12.71
CA ASP A 506 8.69 16.23 -12.13
C ASP A 506 9.17 17.59 -11.64
N GLY A 507 9.25 17.80 -10.33
CA GLY A 507 9.55 19.09 -9.75
C GLY A 507 9.86 19.06 -8.26
N SER A 508 9.83 20.25 -7.63
CA SER A 508 9.87 20.33 -6.18
C SER A 508 8.60 19.74 -5.56
N PRO A 509 8.62 19.31 -4.28
CA PRO A 509 7.40 18.89 -3.60
C PRO A 509 6.26 19.90 -3.73
N HIS A 510 6.55 21.20 -3.59
CA HIS A 510 5.59 22.28 -3.72
C HIS A 510 4.97 22.33 -5.13
N ASP A 511 5.79 22.26 -6.19
CA ASP A 511 5.29 22.34 -7.57
C ASP A 511 4.37 21.16 -7.90
N VAL A 512 4.78 19.95 -7.48
CA VAL A 512 4.03 18.71 -7.72
C VAL A 512 2.68 18.71 -6.99
N GLN A 513 2.60 19.26 -5.78
CA GLN A 513 1.35 19.36 -5.02
C GLN A 513 0.29 20.22 -5.71
N HIS A 514 0.73 21.22 -6.47
CA HIS A 514 -0.17 22.18 -7.12
C HIS A 514 -0.37 21.88 -8.62
N ASP A 515 0.25 20.81 -9.11
CA ASP A 515 0.13 20.43 -10.52
C ASP A 515 -1.28 19.87 -10.83
N PRO A 516 -2.01 20.45 -11.80
CA PRO A 516 -3.37 20.03 -12.14
C PRO A 516 -3.45 18.57 -12.64
N GLU A 517 -2.38 18.05 -13.31
CA GLU A 517 -2.37 16.66 -13.77
C GLU A 517 -2.18 15.69 -12.61
N VAL A 518 -1.34 16.06 -11.64
CA VAL A 518 -1.17 15.30 -10.41
C VAL A 518 -2.47 15.26 -9.60
N LEU A 519 -3.12 16.43 -9.45
CA LEU A 519 -4.42 16.53 -8.77
C LEU A 519 -5.47 15.64 -9.46
N ARG A 520 -5.50 15.60 -10.79
CA ARG A 520 -6.40 14.73 -11.55
C ARG A 520 -6.08 13.24 -11.34
N ALA A 521 -4.82 12.86 -11.40
CA ALA A 521 -4.40 11.46 -11.22
C ALA A 521 -4.74 10.90 -9.83
N TYR A 522 -4.72 11.75 -8.80
CA TYR A 522 -5.01 11.34 -7.42
C TYR A 522 -6.46 11.56 -6.98
N LEU A 523 -7.17 12.56 -7.54
CA LEU A 523 -8.53 12.95 -7.14
C LEU A 523 -9.61 12.60 -8.18
N GLY A 524 -9.24 12.23 -9.41
CA GLY A 524 -10.18 11.73 -10.41
C GLY A 524 -11.17 12.78 -10.92
N PHE A 525 -10.75 14.04 -11.10
CA PHE A 525 -11.64 15.04 -11.69
C PHE A 525 -11.97 14.68 -13.15
N ALA A 526 -13.26 14.42 -13.44
CA ALA A 526 -13.74 14.33 -14.80
C ALA A 526 -13.56 15.68 -15.52
N GLU A 527 -13.16 15.64 -16.79
CA GLU A 527 -13.20 16.81 -17.68
C GLU A 527 -14.63 17.38 -17.68
N GLY A 528 -14.84 18.55 -17.10
CA GLY A 528 -16.14 19.23 -17.15
C GLY A 528 -16.51 20.14 -15.99
N SER A 529 -15.77 20.20 -14.91
CA SER A 529 -16.06 21.17 -13.84
C SER A 529 -15.34 22.48 -14.12
N GLN A 530 -16.09 23.47 -14.59
CA GLN A 530 -15.64 24.85 -14.75
C GLN A 530 -15.07 25.38 -13.44
N GLU A 531 -13.87 25.98 -13.51
CA GLU A 531 -13.31 26.82 -12.45
C GLU A 531 -14.35 27.83 -11.95
N PRO A 532 -14.49 28.04 -10.66
CA PRO A 532 -15.14 29.25 -10.18
C PRO A 532 -14.23 30.43 -10.55
N GLN A 533 -14.70 31.27 -11.45
CA GLN A 533 -14.06 32.55 -11.78
C GLN A 533 -13.98 33.43 -10.53
N PRO A 534 -12.94 34.29 -10.43
CA PRO A 534 -12.55 35.04 -9.26
C PRO A 534 -13.59 36.04 -8.76
#